data_4d26b603f5a3635413e71c86eddcf6db
#
_entry.id   4d26b603f5a3635413e71c86eddcf6db
#
_cell.length_a   1.000
_cell.length_b   1.000
_cell.length_c   1.000
_cell.angle_alpha   90.00
_cell.angle_beta   90.00
_cell.angle_gamma   90.00
#
_symmetry.space_group_name_H-M   'P 1'
#
loop_
_entity.id
_entity.type
_entity.pdbx_description
1 polymer ?
#
loop_
_entity_poly.entity_id
_entity_poly.type
_entity_poly.pdbx_seq_one_letter_code
_entity_poly.pdbx_strand_id
1 'polypeptide(L)'
;VCSSDLVWRDGELTVRVAYSLCGMTDGKEFDEYQNYLAMMPQGFGDDMLHFNGIGERITWAMNSVGGKRPQTDKDTYYEIVRWAAGRGLAVTMHWNGDENVDELLGIWERVNREFPIRPLRWTIAHLNDASPGTLQRMKDLGVGWTVQDAMYNAGEEALDAAAAQRMPPVVTG
;
A
#
# COMPACT_ATOMS: atom_id res chain seq x y z
N VAL A 1 -0.88 -7.88 -21.12
CA VAL A 1 -0.78 -6.51 -21.65
C VAL A 1 -1.90 -5.71 -21.00
N CYS A 2 -1.56 -4.62 -20.35
CA CYS A 2 -2.55 -3.72 -19.76
C CYS A 2 -3.18 -2.87 -20.87
N SER A 3 -4.49 -2.66 -20.86
CA SER A 3 -5.15 -1.83 -21.87
C SER A 3 -4.61 -0.39 -21.92
N SER A 4 -4.12 0.11 -20.79
CA SER A 4 -3.55 1.47 -20.70
C SER A 4 -2.28 1.66 -21.54
N ASP A 5 -1.41 0.65 -21.65
CA ASP A 5 -0.17 0.77 -22.43
C ASP A 5 -0.44 0.75 -23.95
N LEU A 6 -1.50 0.06 -24.39
CA LEU A 6 -1.93 0.10 -25.78
C LEU A 6 -2.46 1.49 -26.16
N VAL A 7 -3.37 2.04 -25.34
CA VAL A 7 -3.95 3.38 -25.57
C VAL A 7 -2.86 4.46 -25.49
N TRP A 8 -1.90 4.34 -24.57
CA TRP A 8 -0.77 5.24 -24.47
C TRP A 8 0.13 5.18 -25.70
N ARG A 9 0.48 3.98 -26.16
CA ARG A 9 1.33 3.76 -27.33
C ARG A 9 0.70 4.36 -28.61
N ASP A 10 -0.63 4.30 -28.70
CA ASP A 10 -1.37 4.84 -29.85
C ASP A 10 -1.62 6.36 -29.72
N GLY A 11 -1.14 7.00 -28.63
CA GLY A 11 -1.28 8.43 -28.38
C GLY A 11 -2.68 8.89 -27.98
N GLU A 12 -3.54 7.96 -27.58
CA GLU A 12 -4.96 8.21 -27.28
C GLU A 12 -5.27 8.32 -25.79
N LEU A 13 -4.26 8.24 -24.90
CA LEU A 13 -4.47 8.35 -23.47
C LEU A 13 -4.88 9.78 -23.08
N THR A 14 -6.08 9.95 -22.53
CA THR A 14 -6.64 11.25 -22.14
C THR A 14 -6.51 11.58 -20.66
N VAL A 15 -6.08 10.61 -19.85
CA VAL A 15 -5.85 10.77 -18.42
C VAL A 15 -4.42 10.30 -18.07
N ARG A 16 -3.83 10.89 -17.03
CA ARG A 16 -2.54 10.42 -16.52
C ARG A 16 -2.73 9.14 -15.72
N VAL A 17 -1.92 8.14 -16.02
CA VAL A 17 -1.95 6.83 -15.35
C VAL A 17 -0.63 6.57 -14.66
N ALA A 18 -0.68 6.40 -13.34
CA ALA A 18 0.44 5.90 -12.55
C ALA A 18 0.15 4.44 -12.16
N TYR A 19 0.97 3.49 -12.61
CA TYR A 19 0.74 2.08 -12.35
C TYR A 19 1.74 1.50 -11.35
N SER A 20 1.28 0.54 -10.57
CA SER A 20 2.12 -0.22 -9.63
C SER A 20 2.13 -1.70 -9.99
N LEU A 21 3.18 -2.41 -9.61
CA LEU A 21 3.28 -3.86 -9.80
C LEU A 21 2.94 -4.60 -8.52
N CYS A 22 2.08 -5.62 -8.62
CA CYS A 22 1.73 -6.53 -7.54
C CYS A 22 2.59 -7.81 -7.60
N GLY A 23 2.77 -8.48 -6.45
CA GLY A 23 3.26 -9.84 -6.41
C GLY A 23 2.24 -10.80 -7.06
N MET A 24 2.66 -11.55 -8.06
CA MET A 24 1.78 -12.42 -8.86
C MET A 24 1.76 -13.85 -8.36
N THR A 25 2.90 -14.37 -7.92
CA THR A 25 3.07 -15.77 -7.54
C THR A 25 3.44 -15.89 -6.07
N ASP A 26 2.61 -16.61 -5.31
CA ASP A 26 2.85 -16.86 -3.89
C ASP A 26 4.23 -17.49 -3.65
N GLY A 27 4.98 -16.90 -2.72
CA GLY A 27 6.33 -17.30 -2.36
C GLY A 27 7.43 -16.97 -3.38
N LYS A 28 7.11 -16.26 -4.49
CA LYS A 28 8.07 -15.80 -5.49
C LYS A 28 8.07 -14.30 -5.71
N GLU A 29 7.34 -13.58 -4.91
CA GLU A 29 7.10 -12.15 -5.10
C GLU A 29 8.40 -11.35 -5.13
N PHE A 30 9.36 -11.69 -4.28
CA PHE A 30 10.63 -10.97 -4.25
C PHE A 30 11.43 -11.17 -5.54
N ASP A 31 11.54 -12.41 -6.03
CA ASP A 31 12.21 -12.70 -7.30
C ASP A 31 11.53 -11.99 -8.47
N GLU A 32 10.18 -11.96 -8.47
CA GLU A 32 9.40 -11.24 -9.48
C GLU A 32 9.72 -9.75 -9.47
N TYR A 33 9.71 -9.09 -8.31
CA TYR A 33 10.05 -7.67 -8.22
C TYR A 33 11.49 -7.39 -8.66
N GLN A 34 12.43 -8.21 -8.24
CA GLN A 34 13.84 -8.05 -8.65
C GLN A 34 13.99 -8.19 -10.15
N ASN A 35 13.30 -9.14 -10.78
CA ASN A 35 13.37 -9.37 -12.22
C ASN A 35 12.66 -8.28 -13.03
N TYR A 36 11.39 -7.96 -12.68
CA TYR A 36 10.60 -6.99 -13.44
C TYR A 36 11.11 -5.55 -13.28
N LEU A 37 11.64 -5.23 -12.12
CA LEU A 37 12.09 -3.88 -11.79
C LEU A 37 13.61 -3.71 -11.91
N ALA A 38 14.35 -4.70 -12.42
CA ALA A 38 15.81 -4.62 -12.56
C ALA A 38 16.26 -3.33 -13.27
N MET A 39 15.52 -2.93 -14.30
CA MET A 39 15.81 -1.78 -15.14
C MET A 39 14.77 -0.64 -15.02
N MET A 40 13.80 -0.76 -14.11
CA MET A 40 12.72 0.23 -13.94
C MET A 40 12.92 1.05 -12.67
N PRO A 41 13.39 2.30 -12.78
CA PRO A 41 13.38 3.22 -11.65
C PRO A 41 11.97 3.76 -11.37
N GLN A 42 11.76 4.31 -10.17
CA GLN A 42 10.56 5.08 -9.86
C GLN A 42 10.33 6.17 -10.91
N GLY A 43 9.09 6.29 -11.41
CA GLY A 43 8.71 7.27 -12.44
C GLY A 43 9.08 6.87 -13.87
N PHE A 44 9.54 5.64 -14.11
CA PHE A 44 9.83 5.16 -15.47
C PHE A 44 8.61 5.26 -16.38
N GLY A 45 8.74 5.95 -17.50
CA GLY A 45 7.66 6.28 -18.44
C GLY A 45 7.67 7.75 -18.83
N ASP A 46 6.50 8.32 -19.04
CA ASP A 46 6.29 9.75 -19.35
C ASP A 46 5.19 10.37 -18.48
N ASP A 47 4.78 11.59 -18.81
CA ASP A 47 3.73 12.31 -18.05
C ASP A 47 2.35 11.64 -18.12
N MET A 48 2.09 10.82 -19.14
CA MET A 48 0.80 10.19 -19.36
C MET A 48 0.73 8.78 -18.78
N LEU A 49 1.83 8.02 -18.85
CA LEU A 49 1.91 6.66 -18.30
C LEU A 49 3.27 6.44 -17.64
N HIS A 50 3.28 6.20 -16.32
CA HIS A 50 4.53 5.97 -15.62
C HIS A 50 4.40 4.94 -14.48
N PHE A 51 5.53 4.30 -14.18
CA PHE A 51 5.66 3.38 -13.07
C PHE A 51 5.69 4.13 -11.73
N ASN A 52 4.80 3.76 -10.80
CA ASN A 52 4.63 4.43 -9.51
C ASN A 52 5.15 3.61 -8.30
N GLY A 53 5.60 2.39 -8.50
CA GLY A 53 6.08 1.58 -7.39
C GLY A 53 5.45 0.20 -7.30
N ILE A 54 5.46 -0.39 -6.10
CA ILE A 54 4.92 -1.73 -5.87
C ILE A 54 3.65 -1.69 -5.00
N GLY A 55 2.75 -2.62 -5.22
CA GLY A 55 1.48 -2.75 -4.49
C GLY A 55 0.28 -2.80 -5.42
N GLU A 56 -0.91 -2.94 -4.88
CA GLU A 56 -1.22 -2.90 -3.42
C GLU A 56 -1.02 -4.25 -2.71
N ARG A 57 -0.98 -5.37 -3.40
CA ARG A 57 -0.61 -6.66 -2.85
C ARG A 57 0.89 -6.90 -3.07
N ILE A 58 1.67 -6.76 -2.00
CA ILE A 58 3.12 -6.92 -2.05
C ILE A 58 3.51 -8.38 -1.89
N THR A 59 2.89 -9.07 -0.94
CA THR A 59 2.97 -10.53 -0.80
C THR A 59 1.58 -11.12 -0.58
N TRP A 60 1.42 -12.39 -0.90
CA TRP A 60 0.17 -13.10 -0.65
C TRP A 60 -0.06 -13.34 0.85
N ALA A 61 1.01 -13.52 1.61
CA ALA A 61 0.97 -13.81 3.03
C ALA A 61 0.62 -12.58 3.89
N MET A 62 1.09 -11.39 3.51
CA MET A 62 0.77 -10.15 4.22
C MET A 62 -0.48 -9.50 3.65
N ASN A 63 -1.57 -9.55 4.39
CA ASN A 63 -2.84 -8.91 4.07
C ASN A 63 -3.59 -8.61 5.37
N SER A 64 -4.69 -7.86 5.33
CA SER A 64 -5.48 -7.47 6.49
C SER A 64 -6.40 -8.57 7.02
N VAL A 65 -6.54 -9.68 6.31
CA VAL A 65 -7.46 -10.75 6.68
C VAL A 65 -6.75 -11.83 7.51
N GLY A 66 -7.39 -12.28 8.58
CA GLY A 66 -6.89 -13.35 9.45
C GLY A 66 -6.15 -12.86 10.68
N GLY A 67 -5.71 -13.82 11.51
CA GLY A 67 -5.01 -13.57 12.77
C GLY A 67 -3.55 -13.13 12.59
N LYS A 68 -2.78 -13.27 13.68
CA LYS A 68 -1.33 -12.96 13.66
C LYS A 68 -0.61 -13.80 12.63
N ARG A 69 0.26 -13.16 11.87
CA ARG A 69 1.05 -13.81 10.82
C ARG A 69 2.29 -14.48 11.38
N PRO A 70 2.71 -15.61 10.78
CA PRO A 70 4.01 -16.20 11.06
C PRO A 70 5.15 -15.19 10.92
N GLN A 71 6.20 -15.36 11.71
CA GLN A 71 7.35 -14.46 11.62
C GLN A 71 8.04 -14.53 10.26
N THR A 72 8.07 -15.70 9.64
CA THR A 72 8.62 -15.92 8.30
C THR A 72 7.98 -15.02 7.24
N ASP A 73 6.65 -14.87 7.28
CA ASP A 73 5.91 -14.03 6.32
C ASP A 73 6.22 -12.55 6.53
N LYS A 74 6.32 -12.15 7.79
CA LYS A 74 6.72 -10.78 8.16
C LYS A 74 8.17 -10.47 7.74
N ASP A 75 9.06 -11.44 7.87
CA ASP A 75 10.46 -11.28 7.45
C ASP A 75 10.58 -11.21 5.93
N THR A 76 9.86 -12.04 5.19
CA THR A 76 9.79 -11.97 3.72
C THR A 76 9.26 -10.61 3.26
N TYR A 77 8.16 -10.17 3.84
CA TYR A 77 7.59 -8.85 3.54
C TYR A 77 8.57 -7.72 3.86
N TYR A 78 9.23 -7.78 5.03
CA TYR A 78 10.24 -6.80 5.42
C TYR A 78 11.37 -6.70 4.40
N GLU A 79 11.92 -7.82 3.92
CA GLU A 79 13.01 -7.80 2.93
C GLU A 79 12.58 -7.15 1.61
N ILE A 80 11.34 -7.41 1.16
CA ILE A 80 10.80 -6.80 -0.06
C ILE A 80 10.65 -5.28 0.11
N VAL A 81 9.99 -4.82 1.18
CA VAL A 81 9.76 -3.38 1.36
C VAL A 81 11.04 -2.63 1.73
N ARG A 82 11.98 -3.27 2.40
CA ARG A 82 13.32 -2.74 2.64
C ARG A 82 14.08 -2.53 1.33
N TRP A 83 14.04 -3.53 0.45
CA TRP A 83 14.63 -3.45 -0.89
C TRP A 83 13.96 -2.34 -1.71
N ALA A 84 12.64 -2.22 -1.66
CA ALA A 84 11.90 -1.15 -2.33
C ALA A 84 12.31 0.24 -1.83
N ALA A 85 12.45 0.41 -0.51
CA ALA A 85 12.92 1.65 0.09
C ALA A 85 14.32 2.03 -0.36
N GLY A 86 15.26 1.06 -0.38
CA GLY A 86 16.63 1.27 -0.86
C GLY A 86 16.72 1.65 -2.34
N ARG A 87 15.69 1.33 -3.13
CA ARG A 87 15.54 1.74 -4.53
C ARG A 87 14.75 3.02 -4.74
N GLY A 88 14.24 3.63 -3.68
CA GLY A 88 13.42 4.83 -3.75
C GLY A 88 12.01 4.60 -4.30
N LEU A 89 11.49 3.36 -4.22
CA LEU A 89 10.19 3.01 -4.76
C LEU A 89 9.05 3.41 -3.80
N ALA A 90 7.95 3.88 -4.36
CA ALA A 90 6.70 4.01 -3.63
C ALA A 90 6.11 2.63 -3.35
N VAL A 91 5.40 2.53 -2.23
CA VAL A 91 4.71 1.32 -1.78
C VAL A 91 3.27 1.67 -1.44
N THR A 92 2.33 0.94 -2.02
CA THR A 92 0.93 0.96 -1.61
C THR A 92 0.58 -0.40 -1.04
N MET A 93 -0.01 -0.43 0.16
CA MET A 93 -0.38 -1.66 0.83
C MET A 93 -1.88 -1.74 1.05
N HIS A 94 -2.49 -2.85 0.60
CA HIS A 94 -3.89 -3.16 0.89
C HIS A 94 -4.08 -3.52 2.35
N TRP A 95 -4.92 -2.77 3.09
CA TRP A 95 -5.24 -3.05 4.49
C TRP A 95 -6.61 -2.53 4.86
N ASN A 96 -7.52 -3.39 5.32
CA ASN A 96 -8.94 -3.03 5.45
C ASN A 96 -9.32 -2.36 6.77
N GLY A 97 -8.60 -2.62 7.86
CA GLY A 97 -8.97 -2.08 9.17
C GLY A 97 -7.81 -1.98 10.14
N ASP A 98 -8.09 -1.41 11.31
CA ASP A 98 -7.10 -1.20 12.37
C ASP A 98 -6.57 -2.52 12.97
N GLU A 99 -7.31 -3.61 12.78
CA GLU A 99 -6.89 -4.92 13.26
C GLU A 99 -5.58 -5.34 12.60
N ASN A 100 -4.61 -5.69 13.43
CA ASN A 100 -3.28 -6.12 13.03
C ASN A 100 -2.45 -5.09 12.21
N VAL A 101 -2.91 -3.86 12.02
CA VAL A 101 -2.15 -2.80 11.35
C VAL A 101 -0.83 -2.49 12.07
N ASP A 102 -0.77 -2.78 13.37
CA ASP A 102 0.45 -2.69 14.16
C ASP A 102 1.59 -3.55 13.62
N GLU A 103 1.30 -4.72 13.05
CA GLU A 103 2.31 -5.59 12.42
C GLU A 103 2.89 -4.91 11.16
N LEU A 104 2.03 -4.34 10.33
CA LEU A 104 2.43 -3.60 9.12
C LEU A 104 3.27 -2.37 9.46
N LEU A 105 2.75 -1.50 10.33
CA LEU A 105 3.45 -0.27 10.72
C LEU A 105 4.75 -0.56 11.45
N GLY A 106 4.80 -1.60 12.28
CA GLY A 106 6.04 -2.03 12.94
C GLY A 106 7.15 -2.43 11.95
N ILE A 107 6.77 -3.07 10.84
CA ILE A 107 7.72 -3.38 9.76
C ILE A 107 8.18 -2.09 9.06
N TRP A 108 7.27 -1.19 8.74
CA TRP A 108 7.62 0.08 8.09
C TRP A 108 8.47 0.99 8.97
N GLU A 109 8.22 1.02 10.27
CA GLU A 109 9.09 1.71 11.25
C GLU A 109 10.49 1.11 11.28
N ARG A 110 10.62 -0.21 11.16
CA ARG A 110 11.92 -0.87 11.06
C ARG A 110 12.65 -0.47 9.79
N VAL A 111 11.97 -0.46 8.65
CA VAL A 111 12.54 0.02 7.36
C VAL A 111 12.94 1.48 7.46
N ASN A 112 12.09 2.33 8.04
CA ASN A 112 12.33 3.77 8.16
C ASN A 112 13.60 4.13 8.95
N ARG A 113 14.06 3.24 9.85
CA ARG A 113 15.34 3.44 10.57
C ARG A 113 16.57 3.29 9.67
N GLU A 114 16.44 2.51 8.59
CA GLU A 114 17.53 2.29 7.62
C GLU A 114 17.41 3.21 6.40
N PHE A 115 16.19 3.34 5.90
CA PHE A 115 15.86 4.13 4.72
C PHE A 115 14.66 5.02 5.04
N PRO A 116 14.82 6.35 5.17
CA PRO A 116 13.70 7.25 5.42
C PRO A 116 12.58 7.11 4.36
N ILE A 117 11.38 6.64 4.77
CA ILE A 117 10.28 6.37 3.85
C ILE A 117 9.39 7.57 3.58
N ARG A 118 9.44 8.62 4.42
CA ARG A 118 8.61 9.84 4.24
C ARG A 118 8.64 10.43 2.83
N PRO A 119 9.79 10.58 2.15
CA PRO A 119 9.83 11.11 0.79
C PRO A 119 9.32 10.11 -0.27
N LEU A 120 9.14 8.85 0.06
CA LEU A 120 8.81 7.78 -0.88
C LEU A 120 7.30 7.64 -1.13
N ARG A 121 6.45 8.41 -0.43
CA ARG A 121 4.99 8.41 -0.58
C ARG A 121 4.34 7.05 -0.37
N TRP A 122 4.78 6.31 0.64
CA TRP A 122 4.13 5.06 1.00
C TRP A 122 2.71 5.31 1.48
N THR A 123 1.79 4.42 1.11
CA THR A 123 0.37 4.57 1.43
C THR A 123 -0.25 3.26 1.89
N ILE A 124 -1.29 3.38 2.73
CA ILE A 124 -2.20 2.28 3.05
C ILE A 124 -3.51 2.54 2.29
N ALA A 125 -3.95 1.56 1.51
CA ALA A 125 -5.22 1.60 0.78
C ALA A 125 -6.29 0.80 1.53
N HIS A 126 -7.56 1.21 1.40
CA HIS A 126 -8.73 0.54 1.94
C HIS A 126 -8.87 0.52 3.48
N LEU A 127 -8.10 1.30 4.20
CA LEU A 127 -8.19 1.36 5.65
C LEU A 127 -9.53 2.00 6.06
N ASN A 128 -10.54 1.18 6.36
CA ASN A 128 -11.89 1.65 6.67
C ASN A 128 -11.99 2.33 8.04
N ASP A 129 -11.14 1.91 8.97
CA ASP A 129 -11.02 2.47 10.31
C ASP A 129 -9.55 2.55 10.72
N ALA A 130 -9.24 3.51 11.56
CA ALA A 130 -7.91 3.68 12.13
C ALA A 130 -8.01 4.34 13.50
N SER A 131 -7.37 3.76 14.50
CA SER A 131 -7.28 4.37 15.82
C SER A 131 -6.45 5.66 15.81
N PRO A 132 -6.62 6.56 16.78
CA PRO A 132 -5.76 7.74 16.91
C PRO A 132 -4.26 7.37 16.99
N GLY A 133 -3.92 6.23 17.59
CA GLY A 133 -2.56 5.72 17.67
C GLY A 133 -2.01 5.35 16.29
N THR A 134 -2.80 4.65 15.49
CA THR A 134 -2.47 4.30 14.11
C THR A 134 -2.25 5.54 13.26
N LEU A 135 -3.16 6.51 13.32
CA LEU A 135 -3.03 7.79 12.60
C LEU A 135 -1.79 8.57 13.00
N GLN A 136 -1.44 8.57 14.29
CA GLN A 136 -0.21 9.23 14.75
C GLN A 136 1.04 8.56 14.18
N ARG A 137 1.11 7.22 14.18
CA ARG A 137 2.23 6.47 13.60
C ARG A 137 2.36 6.70 12.10
N MET A 138 1.24 6.68 11.36
CA MET A 138 1.22 7.01 9.93
C MET A 138 1.76 8.42 9.68
N LYS A 139 1.31 9.41 10.46
CA LYS A 139 1.80 10.79 10.39
C LYS A 139 3.31 10.88 10.67
N ASP A 140 3.81 10.19 11.68
CA ASP A 140 5.23 10.21 12.04
C ASP A 140 6.11 9.60 10.95
N LEU A 141 5.63 8.54 10.29
CA LEU A 141 6.27 7.91 9.14
C LEU A 141 6.10 8.70 7.83
N GLY A 142 5.12 9.61 7.76
CA GLY A 142 4.73 10.29 6.52
C GLY A 142 3.99 9.38 5.55
N VAL A 143 3.28 8.39 6.07
CA VAL A 143 2.47 7.44 5.31
C VAL A 143 1.14 8.08 4.97
N GLY A 144 0.74 7.96 3.70
CA GLY A 144 -0.54 8.41 3.20
C GLY A 144 -1.66 7.41 3.42
N TRP A 145 -2.88 7.87 3.27
CA TRP A 145 -4.09 7.06 3.29
C TRP A 145 -4.82 7.21 1.97
N THR A 146 -5.01 6.11 1.24
CA THR A 146 -5.79 6.11 0.00
C THR A 146 -7.23 5.77 0.31
N VAL A 147 -8.08 6.78 0.25
CA VAL A 147 -9.53 6.68 0.49
C VAL A 147 -10.23 6.33 -0.83
N GLN A 148 -11.25 5.49 -0.76
CA GLN A 148 -12.09 5.11 -1.89
C GLN A 148 -13.54 5.55 -1.66
N ASP A 149 -14.31 5.71 -2.74
CA ASP A 149 -15.72 6.13 -2.70
C ASP A 149 -16.63 5.16 -1.94
N ALA A 150 -16.32 3.87 -1.96
CA ALA A 150 -17.05 2.87 -1.20
C ALA A 150 -17.07 3.16 0.31
N MET A 151 -16.00 3.77 0.85
CA MET A 151 -15.94 4.18 2.25
C MET A 151 -16.96 5.28 2.58
N TYR A 152 -17.16 6.21 1.66
CA TYR A 152 -18.18 7.25 1.81
C TYR A 152 -19.58 6.65 1.80
N ASN A 153 -19.88 5.78 0.84
CA ASN A 153 -21.18 5.15 0.72
C ASN A 153 -21.54 4.22 1.89
N ALA A 154 -20.54 3.58 2.51
CA ALA A 154 -20.69 2.75 3.71
C ALA A 154 -20.57 3.54 5.04
N GLY A 155 -20.33 4.84 4.98
CA GLY A 155 -20.01 5.66 6.15
C GLY A 155 -21.18 5.73 7.16
N GLU A 156 -22.42 5.80 6.68
CA GLU A 156 -23.60 5.83 7.54
C GLU A 156 -23.76 4.51 8.32
N GLU A 157 -23.62 3.36 7.67
CA GLU A 157 -23.64 2.06 8.32
C GLU A 157 -22.49 1.90 9.34
N ALA A 158 -21.30 2.41 9.01
CA ALA A 158 -20.16 2.37 9.90
C ALA A 158 -20.38 3.25 11.15
N LEU A 159 -21.00 4.42 10.99
CA LEU A 159 -21.37 5.30 12.09
C LEU A 159 -22.42 4.64 13.01
N ASP A 160 -23.43 4.01 12.44
CA ASP A 160 -24.47 3.31 13.20
C ASP A 160 -23.89 2.11 13.96
N ALA A 161 -23.01 1.34 13.31
CA ALA A 161 -22.32 0.22 13.94
C ALA A 161 -21.39 0.68 15.09
N ALA A 162 -20.66 1.77 14.91
CA ALA A 162 -19.81 2.36 15.94
C ALA A 162 -20.63 2.89 17.12
N ALA A 163 -21.76 3.55 16.84
CA ALA A 163 -22.68 4.03 17.87
C ALA A 163 -23.28 2.87 18.70
N ALA A 164 -23.64 1.77 18.03
CA ALA A 164 -24.15 0.57 18.68
C ALA A 164 -23.10 -0.11 19.59
N GLN A 165 -21.82 -0.02 19.23
CA GLN A 165 -20.72 -0.56 19.99
C GLN A 165 -20.14 0.42 21.03
N ARG A 166 -20.69 1.63 21.14
CA ARG A 166 -20.16 2.73 21.97
C ARG A 166 -18.68 3.06 21.68
N MET A 167 -18.22 2.83 20.48
CA MET A 167 -16.89 3.23 20.02
C MET A 167 -16.96 4.62 19.41
N PRO A 168 -15.97 5.49 19.64
CA PRO A 168 -15.92 6.76 18.91
C PRO A 168 -15.73 6.46 17.43
N PRO A 169 -16.59 6.98 16.54
CA PRO A 169 -16.45 6.77 15.12
C PRO A 169 -15.20 7.51 14.62
N VAL A 170 -14.32 6.81 13.91
CA VAL A 170 -13.34 7.47 13.06
C VAL A 170 -14.00 7.66 11.71
N VAL A 171 -14.57 8.84 11.50
CA VAL A 171 -15.20 9.18 10.23
C VAL A 171 -14.15 9.73 9.29
N THR A 172 -13.92 9.01 8.21
CA THR A 172 -13.24 9.54 7.05
C THR A 172 -14.26 10.18 6.13
N GLY A 173 -14.47 11.46 6.33
CA GLY A 173 -15.25 12.29 5.43
C GLY A 173 -14.36 13.26 4.70
#